data_5f4f42c0d4e556796397ac40ed5807ab
#
_entry.id   5f4f42c0d4e556796397ac40ed5807ab
#
_cell.length_a   1.000
_cell.length_b   1.000
_cell.length_c   1.000
_cell.angle_alpha   90.00
_cell.angle_beta   90.00
_cell.angle_gamma   90.00
#
_symmetry.space_group_name_H-M   'P 1'
#
loop_
_entity.id
_entity.type
_entity.pdbx_description
1 polymer ?
#
loop_
_entity_poly.entity_id
_entity_poly.type
_entity_poly.pdbx_seq_one_letter_code
_entity_poly.pdbx_strand_id
1 'polypeptide(L)'
;MKDLLISLFLLVAITFAAPAFSLNPPGDFAKSGISVGLVVENLNKSLDFYQNVVGMVKTSEFSVESARAKELGLSNGDRFDVTILKLENSDQAAEWKLMSFGKKPAHPRQKFVPDDTGMQYITLYVKSMKPILERIKKYNVKTLGITPTKLDENRDFVLIQDPDGNFIELIGPK
;
A
#
# COMPACT_ATOMS: atom_id res chain seq x y z
N MET A 1 -74.45 -10.40 40.49
CA MET A 1 -73.04 -10.73 40.66
C MET A 1 -72.62 -11.18 39.27
N LYS A 2 -71.86 -10.33 38.55
CA LYS A 2 -71.39 -10.59 37.19
C LYS A 2 -69.86 -10.59 37.27
N ASP A 3 -69.28 -11.77 37.07
CA ASP A 3 -67.82 -11.95 37.04
C ASP A 3 -67.31 -11.48 35.69
N LEU A 4 -66.41 -10.48 35.73
CA LEU A 4 -65.76 -9.91 34.57
C LEU A 4 -64.42 -10.61 34.40
N LEU A 5 -64.31 -11.58 33.49
CA LEU A 5 -63.06 -12.23 33.09
C LEU A 5 -62.28 -11.27 32.13
N ILE A 6 -61.23 -10.69 32.64
CA ILE A 6 -60.23 -9.91 31.83
C ILE A 6 -59.25 -10.91 31.28
N SER A 7 -59.40 -11.17 29.96
CA SER A 7 -58.39 -11.98 29.19
C SER A 7 -57.22 -11.10 28.78
N LEU A 8 -56.06 -11.34 29.38
CA LEU A 8 -54.81 -10.63 29.04
C LEU A 8 -54.14 -11.30 27.82
N PHE A 9 -54.31 -10.69 26.65
CA PHE A 9 -53.59 -11.11 25.44
C PHE A 9 -52.15 -10.62 25.53
N LEU A 10 -51.21 -11.56 25.77
CA LEU A 10 -49.77 -11.29 25.70
C LEU A 10 -49.33 -11.28 24.22
N LEU A 11 -49.13 -10.09 23.66
CA LEU A 11 -48.62 -9.93 22.29
C LEU A 11 -47.09 -10.17 22.28
N VAL A 12 -46.68 -11.37 21.91
CA VAL A 12 -45.24 -11.68 21.70
C VAL A 12 -44.84 -11.12 20.34
N ALA A 13 -44.12 -10.00 20.34
CA ALA A 13 -43.51 -9.46 19.14
C ALA A 13 -42.26 -10.28 18.79
N ILE A 14 -42.40 -11.19 17.83
CA ILE A 14 -41.24 -11.90 17.23
C ILE A 14 -40.56 -10.94 16.26
N THR A 15 -39.45 -10.33 16.69
CA THR A 15 -38.58 -9.57 15.79
C THR A 15 -37.80 -10.54 14.93
N PHE A 16 -38.20 -10.73 13.69
CA PHE A 16 -37.38 -11.38 12.69
C PHE A 16 -36.21 -10.43 12.35
N ALA A 17 -34.99 -10.74 12.85
CA ALA A 17 -33.79 -10.16 12.32
C ALA A 17 -33.59 -10.70 10.89
N ALA A 18 -33.91 -9.89 9.89
CA ALA A 18 -33.59 -10.20 8.51
C ALA A 18 -32.06 -10.36 8.40
N PRO A 19 -31.56 -11.45 7.80
CA PRO A 19 -30.10 -11.54 7.53
C PRO A 19 -29.73 -10.35 6.63
N ALA A 20 -28.73 -9.58 7.06
CA ALA A 20 -28.14 -8.54 6.22
C ALA A 20 -27.50 -9.22 5.01
N PHE A 21 -28.23 -9.29 3.91
CA PHE A 21 -27.66 -9.71 2.64
C PHE A 21 -26.64 -8.67 2.23
N SER A 22 -25.34 -9.03 2.23
CA SER A 22 -24.33 -8.27 1.54
C SER A 22 -24.71 -8.22 0.06
N LEU A 23 -25.01 -7.03 -0.45
CA LEU A 23 -25.40 -6.80 -1.86
C LEU A 23 -24.22 -6.99 -2.84
N ASN A 24 -23.00 -7.18 -2.32
CA ASN A 24 -21.84 -7.50 -3.13
C ASN A 24 -21.66 -9.01 -3.17
N PRO A 25 -21.66 -9.65 -4.37
CA PRO A 25 -21.26 -11.04 -4.49
C PRO A 25 -19.84 -11.20 -3.92
N PRO A 26 -19.48 -12.39 -3.41
CA PRO A 26 -18.09 -12.66 -3.01
C PRO A 26 -17.18 -12.28 -4.18
N GLY A 27 -16.24 -11.36 -3.97
CA GLY A 27 -15.31 -10.98 -5.02
C GLY A 27 -14.41 -12.16 -5.38
N ASP A 28 -13.91 -12.21 -6.61
CA ASP A 28 -13.00 -13.25 -7.11
C ASP A 28 -11.61 -13.20 -6.44
N PHE A 29 -11.37 -12.21 -5.57
CA PHE A 29 -10.09 -11.96 -4.92
C PHE A 29 -10.03 -12.61 -3.53
N ALA A 30 -8.96 -13.36 -3.27
CA ALA A 30 -8.72 -14.00 -1.98
C ALA A 30 -8.37 -12.99 -0.87
N LYS A 31 -7.86 -11.79 -1.23
CA LYS A 31 -7.56 -10.69 -0.30
C LYS A 31 -7.69 -9.33 -0.99
N SER A 32 -7.95 -8.28 -0.21
CA SER A 32 -8.03 -6.90 -0.72
C SER A 32 -6.66 -6.24 -0.93
N GLY A 33 -5.62 -6.69 -0.21
CA GLY A 33 -4.27 -6.17 -0.36
C GLY A 33 -3.64 -6.62 -1.68
N ILE A 34 -3.02 -5.68 -2.38
CA ILE A 34 -2.26 -5.95 -3.61
C ILE A 34 -0.78 -6.16 -3.30
N SER A 35 -0.07 -6.86 -4.20
CA SER A 35 1.38 -6.94 -4.19
C SER A 35 1.92 -6.18 -5.39
N VAL A 36 2.83 -5.24 -5.16
CA VAL A 36 3.49 -4.45 -6.20
C VAL A 36 4.94 -4.88 -6.31
N GLY A 37 5.37 -5.29 -7.50
CA GLY A 37 6.76 -5.64 -7.78
C GLY A 37 7.52 -4.44 -8.35
N LEU A 38 8.67 -4.10 -7.75
CA LEU A 38 9.58 -3.08 -8.24
C LEU A 38 10.93 -3.71 -8.59
N VAL A 39 11.36 -3.48 -9.82
CA VAL A 39 12.74 -3.73 -10.23
C VAL A 39 13.53 -2.46 -9.95
N VAL A 40 14.51 -2.55 -9.03
CA VAL A 40 15.31 -1.40 -8.57
C VAL A 40 16.75 -1.53 -9.04
N GLU A 41 17.41 -0.40 -9.34
CA GLU A 41 18.83 -0.38 -9.74
C GLU A 41 19.72 -0.90 -8.59
N ASN A 42 19.47 -0.45 -7.37
CA ASN A 42 20.24 -0.78 -6.19
C ASN A 42 19.35 -1.18 -5.01
N LEU A 43 19.29 -2.48 -4.73
CA LEU A 43 18.43 -3.03 -3.68
C LEU A 43 18.71 -2.39 -2.31
N ASN A 44 19.98 -2.21 -1.93
CA ASN A 44 20.32 -1.66 -0.61
C ASN A 44 19.86 -0.21 -0.45
N LYS A 45 20.01 0.61 -1.49
CA LYS A 45 19.51 2.01 -1.46
C LYS A 45 17.98 2.05 -1.36
N SER A 46 17.30 1.19 -2.10
CA SER A 46 15.84 1.15 -2.06
C SER A 46 15.33 0.59 -0.74
N LEU A 47 15.98 -0.43 -0.17
CA LEU A 47 15.67 -0.94 1.16
C LEU A 47 15.86 0.15 2.23
N ASP A 48 16.98 0.87 2.22
CA ASP A 48 17.23 1.97 3.15
C ASP A 48 16.15 3.05 3.04
N PHE A 49 15.79 3.45 1.82
CA PHE A 49 14.74 4.43 1.57
C PHE A 49 13.37 3.96 2.09
N TYR A 50 12.91 2.77 1.67
CA TYR A 50 11.58 2.31 2.05
C TYR A 50 11.45 1.98 3.54
N GLN A 51 12.50 1.49 4.18
CA GLN A 51 12.48 1.20 5.62
C GLN A 51 12.69 2.47 6.47
N ASN A 52 13.67 3.29 6.13
CA ASN A 52 14.10 4.38 7.01
C ASN A 52 13.45 5.73 6.69
N VAL A 53 13.04 5.99 5.43
CA VAL A 53 12.33 7.21 5.06
C VAL A 53 10.82 6.98 5.10
N VAL A 54 10.32 6.00 4.35
CA VAL A 54 8.89 5.69 4.29
C VAL A 54 8.42 5.04 5.60
N GLY A 55 9.20 4.13 6.18
CA GLY A 55 8.89 3.44 7.43
C GLY A 55 8.23 2.08 7.21
N MET A 56 8.46 1.44 6.05
CA MET A 56 8.00 0.07 5.80
C MET A 56 8.80 -0.95 6.59
N VAL A 57 8.18 -2.09 6.87
CA VAL A 57 8.77 -3.22 7.61
C VAL A 57 9.13 -4.33 6.62
N LYS A 58 10.38 -4.81 6.66
CA LYS A 58 10.77 -6.04 5.95
C LYS A 58 10.11 -7.23 6.65
N THR A 59 9.35 -8.02 5.90
CA THR A 59 8.60 -9.17 6.45
C THR A 59 9.15 -10.51 6.00
N SER A 60 9.65 -10.61 4.78
CA SER A 60 10.22 -11.86 4.25
C SER A 60 11.11 -11.60 3.04
N GLU A 61 11.80 -12.65 2.62
CA GLU A 61 12.55 -12.70 1.36
C GLU A 61 12.53 -14.12 0.79
N PHE A 62 12.67 -14.23 -0.52
CA PHE A 62 12.78 -15.50 -1.21
C PHE A 62 13.54 -15.33 -2.53
N SER A 63 14.02 -16.47 -3.07
CA SER A 63 14.68 -16.51 -4.37
C SER A 63 13.77 -17.14 -5.43
N VAL A 64 13.91 -16.68 -6.66
CA VAL A 64 13.30 -17.30 -7.85
C VAL A 64 14.43 -17.83 -8.71
N GLU A 65 14.53 -19.15 -8.75
CA GLU A 65 15.58 -19.85 -9.52
C GLU A 65 15.37 -19.71 -11.04
N SER A 66 16.47 -19.78 -11.80
CA SER A 66 16.53 -19.53 -13.25
C SER A 66 15.47 -20.30 -14.04
N ALA A 67 15.35 -21.60 -13.79
CA ALA A 67 14.37 -22.45 -14.48
C ALA A 67 12.93 -22.00 -14.18
N ARG A 68 12.65 -21.69 -12.92
CA ARG A 68 11.33 -21.23 -12.47
C ARG A 68 11.00 -19.83 -12.99
N ALA A 69 11.98 -18.92 -13.01
CA ALA A 69 11.81 -17.58 -13.55
C ALA A 69 11.44 -17.59 -15.04
N LYS A 70 12.06 -18.49 -15.81
CA LYS A 70 11.76 -18.71 -17.23
C LYS A 70 10.38 -19.35 -17.42
N GLU A 71 10.06 -20.38 -16.66
CA GLU A 71 8.75 -21.05 -16.71
C GLU A 71 7.58 -20.07 -16.42
N LEU A 72 7.75 -19.19 -15.43
CA LEU A 72 6.77 -18.20 -15.06
C LEU A 72 6.73 -16.98 -15.99
N GLY A 73 7.65 -16.85 -16.94
CA GLY A 73 7.76 -15.69 -17.83
C GLY A 73 8.26 -14.41 -17.13
N LEU A 74 8.87 -14.54 -15.95
CA LEU A 74 9.35 -13.38 -15.16
C LEU A 74 10.71 -12.86 -15.67
N SER A 75 11.55 -13.75 -16.17
CA SER A 75 12.83 -13.40 -16.79
C SER A 75 13.18 -14.43 -17.87
N ASN A 76 14.21 -14.16 -18.67
CA ASN A 76 14.73 -15.14 -19.64
C ASN A 76 15.76 -16.10 -18.99
N GLY A 77 15.46 -16.55 -17.75
CA GLY A 77 16.32 -17.44 -17.00
C GLY A 77 17.31 -16.75 -16.05
N ASP A 78 17.15 -15.45 -15.81
CA ASP A 78 17.89 -14.75 -14.76
C ASP A 78 17.29 -15.13 -13.39
N ARG A 79 18.10 -15.69 -12.48
CA ARG A 79 17.75 -15.88 -11.08
C ARG A 79 17.70 -14.50 -10.38
N PHE A 80 16.77 -14.33 -9.46
CA PHE A 80 16.69 -13.10 -8.68
C PHE A 80 16.12 -13.36 -7.28
N ASP A 81 16.46 -12.44 -6.38
CA ASP A 81 15.94 -12.43 -5.01
C ASP A 81 14.86 -11.36 -4.88
N VAL A 82 13.83 -11.65 -4.11
CA VAL A 82 12.71 -10.76 -3.80
C VAL A 82 12.71 -10.48 -2.31
N THR A 83 12.76 -9.20 -1.94
CA THR A 83 12.55 -8.76 -0.56
C THR A 83 11.17 -8.13 -0.43
N ILE A 84 10.36 -8.61 0.51
CA ILE A 84 9.00 -8.11 0.75
C ILE A 84 9.00 -7.11 1.91
N LEU A 85 8.48 -5.93 1.62
CA LEU A 85 8.18 -4.89 2.60
C LEU A 85 6.67 -4.69 2.71
N LYS A 86 6.20 -4.27 3.89
CA LYS A 86 4.79 -3.93 4.16
C LYS A 86 4.73 -2.65 4.98
N LEU A 87 3.62 -1.92 4.91
CA LEU A 87 3.38 -0.74 5.77
C LEU A 87 3.21 -1.12 7.24
N GLU A 88 2.71 -2.33 7.49
CA GLU A 88 2.58 -2.94 8.82
C GLU A 88 2.74 -4.46 8.70
N ASN A 89 3.13 -5.12 9.79
CA ASN A 89 3.25 -6.58 9.81
C ASN A 89 1.87 -7.25 9.97
N SER A 90 1.12 -7.27 8.86
CA SER A 90 -0.23 -7.84 8.77
C SER A 90 -0.37 -8.64 7.49
N ASP A 91 -1.13 -9.73 7.53
CA ASP A 91 -1.42 -10.55 6.33
C ASP A 91 -2.32 -9.83 5.33
N GLN A 92 -3.08 -8.84 5.79
CA GLN A 92 -3.96 -8.02 4.96
C GLN A 92 -3.24 -6.83 4.32
N ALA A 93 -2.04 -6.47 4.80
CA ALA A 93 -1.29 -5.35 4.27
C ALA A 93 -0.82 -5.62 2.84
N ALA A 94 -0.85 -4.56 2.01
CA ALA A 94 -0.26 -4.58 0.68
C ALA A 94 1.25 -4.89 0.77
N GLU A 95 1.74 -5.65 -0.19
CA GLU A 95 3.15 -6.04 -0.26
C GLU A 95 3.90 -5.20 -1.28
N TRP A 96 5.08 -4.74 -0.90
CA TRP A 96 6.03 -4.03 -1.72
C TRP A 96 7.24 -4.94 -1.97
N LYS A 97 7.33 -5.52 -3.17
CA LYS A 97 8.33 -6.54 -3.52
C LYS A 97 9.48 -5.91 -4.27
N LEU A 98 10.62 -5.77 -3.62
CA LEU A 98 11.84 -5.24 -4.23
C LEU A 98 12.70 -6.36 -4.78
N MET A 99 13.17 -6.19 -6.02
CA MET A 99 14.11 -7.08 -6.68
C MET A 99 15.12 -6.29 -7.51
N SER A 100 16.36 -6.76 -7.64
CA SER A 100 17.37 -6.09 -8.45
C SER A 100 18.06 -7.09 -9.37
N PHE A 101 18.25 -6.66 -10.61
CA PHE A 101 19.05 -7.36 -11.62
C PHE A 101 20.35 -6.61 -11.93
N GLY A 102 20.69 -5.59 -11.12
CA GLY A 102 21.87 -4.76 -11.33
C GLY A 102 21.82 -3.90 -12.60
N LYS A 103 20.64 -3.71 -13.17
CA LYS A 103 20.43 -2.93 -14.41
C LYS A 103 20.04 -1.50 -14.06
N LYS A 104 20.57 -0.55 -14.83
CA LYS A 104 20.11 0.85 -14.76
C LYS A 104 18.76 1.02 -15.43
N PRO A 105 17.95 2.01 -15.01
CA PRO A 105 16.71 2.35 -15.70
C PRO A 105 16.96 2.63 -17.19
N ALA A 106 16.09 2.10 -18.04
CA ALA A 106 16.15 2.29 -19.49
C ALA A 106 15.44 3.57 -19.95
N HIS A 107 14.69 4.23 -19.08
CA HIS A 107 13.99 5.48 -19.34
C HIS A 107 14.62 6.66 -18.61
N PRO A 108 14.47 7.90 -19.11
CA PRO A 108 14.93 9.11 -18.42
C PRO A 108 14.22 9.24 -17.05
N ARG A 109 14.91 9.88 -16.11
CA ARG A 109 14.28 10.18 -14.81
C ARG A 109 13.16 11.22 -15.02
N GLN A 110 11.97 10.87 -14.57
CA GLN A 110 10.80 11.72 -14.66
C GLN A 110 10.88 12.88 -13.67
N LYS A 111 10.36 14.05 -14.07
CA LYS A 111 10.22 15.25 -13.23
C LYS A 111 8.80 15.42 -12.75
N PHE A 112 7.84 15.00 -13.56
CA PHE A 112 6.40 15.12 -13.30
C PHE A 112 5.70 13.80 -13.61
N VAL A 113 4.57 13.57 -12.97
CA VAL A 113 3.76 12.36 -13.16
C VAL A 113 3.38 12.10 -14.63
N PRO A 114 3.05 13.10 -15.48
CA PRO A 114 2.69 12.86 -16.88
C PRO A 114 3.88 12.69 -17.83
N ASP A 115 5.12 12.65 -17.35
CA ASP A 115 6.30 12.53 -18.22
C ASP A 115 6.42 11.15 -18.88
N ASP A 116 5.73 10.14 -18.34
CA ASP A 116 5.66 8.80 -18.92
C ASP A 116 4.28 8.17 -18.68
N THR A 117 4.02 7.03 -19.31
CA THR A 117 2.79 6.25 -19.16
C THR A 117 3.01 5.04 -18.25
N GLY A 118 1.92 4.43 -17.75
CA GLY A 118 1.97 3.28 -16.86
C GLY A 118 1.71 3.64 -15.40
N MET A 119 2.18 2.81 -14.48
CA MET A 119 2.05 3.06 -13.05
C MET A 119 3.08 4.12 -12.63
N GLN A 120 2.62 5.32 -12.30
CA GLN A 120 3.48 6.47 -12.04
C GLN A 120 3.74 6.68 -10.54
N TYR A 121 2.75 6.45 -9.69
CA TYR A 121 2.86 6.74 -8.27
C TYR A 121 2.09 5.76 -7.40
N ILE A 122 2.43 5.78 -6.13
CA ILE A 122 1.64 5.19 -5.06
C ILE A 122 1.26 6.28 -4.07
N THR A 123 0.08 6.14 -3.46
CA THR A 123 -0.39 7.01 -2.38
C THR A 123 -0.35 6.26 -1.06
N LEU A 124 0.33 6.82 -0.08
CA LEU A 124 0.42 6.29 1.27
C LEU A 124 -0.27 7.24 2.25
N TYR A 125 -1.28 6.72 2.93
CA TYR A 125 -1.98 7.45 3.98
C TYR A 125 -1.27 7.24 5.32
N VAL A 126 -0.86 8.34 5.96
CA VAL A 126 -0.11 8.31 7.22
C VAL A 126 -0.96 8.84 8.38
N LYS A 127 -0.74 8.30 9.59
CA LYS A 127 -1.44 8.73 10.82
C LYS A 127 -1.04 10.14 11.27
N SER A 128 0.19 10.56 10.93
CA SER A 128 0.71 11.92 11.17
C SER A 128 1.82 12.21 10.18
N MET A 129 1.83 13.41 9.64
CA MET A 129 2.85 13.88 8.71
C MET A 129 4.18 14.18 9.41
N LYS A 130 4.15 14.59 10.68
CA LYS A 130 5.33 15.02 11.43
C LYS A 130 6.48 14.00 11.41
N PRO A 131 6.32 12.72 11.83
CA PRO A 131 7.43 11.77 11.83
C PRO A 131 7.95 11.46 10.41
N ILE A 132 7.11 11.56 9.40
CA ILE A 132 7.51 11.39 8.00
C ILE A 132 8.43 12.54 7.56
N LEU A 133 8.03 13.78 7.83
CA LEU A 133 8.83 14.97 7.50
C LEU A 133 10.18 14.99 8.22
N GLU A 134 10.23 14.55 9.48
CA GLU A 134 11.48 14.40 10.23
C GLU A 134 12.44 13.40 9.55
N ARG A 135 11.93 12.25 9.06
CA ARG A 135 12.72 11.28 8.32
C ARG A 135 13.17 11.80 6.95
N ILE A 136 12.26 12.42 6.19
CA ILE A 136 12.58 13.07 4.90
C ILE A 136 13.75 14.03 5.08
N LYS A 137 13.70 14.90 6.11
CA LYS A 137 14.76 15.84 6.45
C LYS A 137 16.05 15.12 6.87
N LYS A 138 15.96 14.13 7.77
CA LYS A 138 17.10 13.38 8.29
C LYS A 138 17.88 12.67 7.19
N TYR A 139 17.18 12.09 6.22
CA TYR A 139 17.79 11.35 5.09
C TYR A 139 18.00 12.22 3.85
N ASN A 140 17.81 13.54 3.98
CA ASN A 140 18.02 14.52 2.91
C ASN A 140 17.26 14.18 1.62
N VAL A 141 16.03 13.67 1.75
CA VAL A 141 15.17 13.36 0.61
C VAL A 141 14.53 14.65 0.11
N LYS A 142 14.63 14.88 -1.20
CA LYS A 142 14.04 16.07 -1.83
C LYS A 142 12.52 15.91 -1.95
N THR A 143 11.78 16.89 -1.43
CA THR A 143 10.36 17.02 -1.75
C THR A 143 10.16 17.69 -3.10
N LEU A 144 9.08 17.34 -3.79
CA LEU A 144 8.75 17.86 -5.11
C LEU A 144 7.65 18.94 -5.01
N GLY A 145 7.61 19.83 -5.98
CA GLY A 145 6.68 20.95 -5.94
C GLY A 145 6.92 21.88 -4.75
N ILE A 146 5.84 22.49 -4.26
CA ILE A 146 5.83 23.34 -3.05
C ILE A 146 5.23 22.50 -1.91
N THR A 147 5.86 21.35 -1.60
CA THR A 147 5.37 20.45 -0.56
C THR A 147 6.32 20.46 0.66
N PRO A 148 5.85 20.27 1.90
CA PRO A 148 4.46 19.97 2.26
C PRO A 148 3.48 21.12 1.99
N THR A 149 2.29 20.79 1.52
CA THR A 149 1.20 21.73 1.29
C THR A 149 -0.12 21.17 1.82
N LYS A 150 -1.07 22.05 2.11
CA LYS A 150 -2.42 21.60 2.49
C LYS A 150 -3.11 20.93 1.32
N LEU A 151 -3.62 19.72 1.54
CA LEU A 151 -4.54 19.05 0.62
C LEU A 151 -5.98 19.47 0.90
N ASP A 152 -6.33 19.56 2.19
CA ASP A 152 -7.61 20.04 2.70
C ASP A 152 -7.44 20.63 4.12
N GLU A 153 -8.55 20.84 4.84
CA GLU A 153 -8.51 21.43 6.19
C GLU A 153 -7.74 20.57 7.20
N ASN A 154 -7.75 19.25 7.05
CA ASN A 154 -7.26 18.29 8.03
C ASN A 154 -5.98 17.56 7.58
N ARG A 155 -5.64 17.61 6.28
CA ARG A 155 -4.56 16.80 5.72
C ARG A 155 -3.56 17.66 4.95
N ASP A 156 -2.30 17.32 5.14
CA ASP A 156 -1.20 17.78 4.32
C ASP A 156 -0.82 16.74 3.25
N PHE A 157 -0.20 17.21 2.20
CA PHE A 157 0.31 16.45 1.07
C PHE A 157 1.80 16.65 0.91
N VAL A 158 2.53 15.56 0.68
CA VAL A 158 3.95 15.60 0.34
C VAL A 158 4.21 14.65 -0.82
N LEU A 159 4.95 15.13 -1.82
CA LEU A 159 5.40 14.33 -2.95
C LEU A 159 6.91 14.16 -2.89
N ILE A 160 7.37 12.93 -2.96
CA ILE A 160 8.79 12.55 -3.06
C ILE A 160 9.00 11.55 -4.17
N GLN A 161 10.27 11.26 -4.48
CA GLN A 161 10.64 10.12 -5.33
C GLN A 161 11.54 9.17 -4.56
N ASP A 162 11.39 7.88 -4.86
CA ASP A 162 12.31 6.84 -4.42
C ASP A 162 13.67 6.95 -5.16
N PRO A 163 14.68 6.11 -4.83
CA PRO A 163 15.98 6.15 -5.50
C PRO A 163 15.93 5.96 -7.01
N ASP A 164 14.95 5.22 -7.52
CA ASP A 164 14.79 4.92 -8.94
C ASP A 164 13.88 5.92 -9.68
N GLY A 165 13.25 6.86 -8.94
CA GLY A 165 12.45 7.95 -9.50
C GLY A 165 10.94 7.70 -9.47
N ASN A 166 10.46 6.61 -8.85
CA ASN A 166 9.04 6.37 -8.67
C ASN A 166 8.44 7.41 -7.70
N PHE A 167 7.30 7.99 -8.07
CA PHE A 167 6.66 8.99 -7.22
C PHE A 167 5.91 8.34 -6.04
N ILE A 168 6.02 8.99 -4.89
CA ILE A 168 5.33 8.58 -3.67
C ILE A 168 4.61 9.79 -3.10
N GLU A 169 3.28 9.71 -3.08
CA GLU A 169 2.41 10.66 -2.39
C GLU A 169 2.23 10.22 -0.94
N LEU A 170 2.42 11.15 -0.04
CA LEU A 170 2.19 10.99 1.39
C LEU A 170 1.06 11.92 1.79
N ILE A 171 -0.02 11.39 2.36
CA ILE A 171 -1.21 12.13 2.75
C ILE A 171 -1.55 11.81 4.20
N GLY A 172 -1.72 12.84 5.02
CA GLY A 172 -2.14 12.65 6.41
C GLY A 172 -2.24 13.95 7.18
N PRO A 173 -2.73 13.88 8.44
CA PRO A 173 -2.79 15.04 9.33
C PRO A 173 -1.38 15.48 9.72
N LYS A 174 -1.28 16.76 10.11
CA LYS A 174 -0.05 17.40 10.58
C LYS A 174 0.58 16.67 11.76
#